data_146b1968738f27bd39b9eec4536e3648
#
_entry.id   146b1968738f27bd39b9eec4536e3648
#
_cell.length_a   1.000
_cell.length_b   1.000
_cell.length_c   1.000
_cell.angle_alpha   90.00
_cell.angle_beta   90.00
_cell.angle_gamma   90.00
#
_symmetry.space_group_name_H-M   'P 1'
#
loop_
_entity.id
_entity.type
_entity.pdbx_description
1 polymer ?
#
loop_
_entity_poly.entity_id
_entity_poly.type
_entity_poly.pdbx_seq_one_letter_code
_entity_poly.pdbx_strand_id
1 'polypeptide(L)'
;VEASVIIPVRNRARTICDAVNSALSQQADFTFNVIVIDNHSTDGTAEALLQYAQNEQVKVLCPTRHDLGIGGCWDYAVRSEYCGRFAIQLDSDDLYAAPDTLERIVAAFQQQHAAMVIGSYRMVDFDLNTLPPGLIAHTEWTAENGRNNALRINGLGAPRAFCTGILRQIGFPNTSYGEDYALGLCFSRYFRIGRIYDELYLCRRWEGNSDAALSIESQNRNNAYKDALRTMEVQARQALVKRWNHPLNEEEISKFFDWQLTRWDEARERYEALASQVQTRVLPLEDGELRVQYNPSRIVSTGAKVDKKSLKARPCFLCENNRPDTQRALPVMGSIEVLVNPFPILPHHLTIPTRRHTPQDFNRFASLLDKLAWQLPNYVVFYNGARCG
;
A
#
# COMPACT_ATOMS: atom_id res chain seq x y z
N VAL A 1 5.00 -16.50 -5.71
CA VAL A 1 4.96 -16.58 -4.23
C VAL A 1 4.13 -15.44 -3.66
N GLU A 2 3.52 -15.67 -2.49
CA GLU A 2 2.69 -14.64 -1.83
C GLU A 2 3.57 -13.59 -1.14
N ALA A 3 4.63 -14.01 -0.45
CA ALA A 3 5.52 -13.10 0.24
C ALA A 3 7.00 -13.34 -0.12
N SER A 4 7.81 -12.29 -0.08
CA SER A 4 9.25 -12.35 -0.20
C SER A 4 9.91 -11.63 0.97
N VAL A 5 10.79 -12.32 1.68
CA VAL A 5 11.68 -11.71 2.67
C VAL A 5 12.87 -11.11 1.93
N ILE A 6 13.07 -9.80 2.07
CA ILE A 6 14.15 -9.06 1.41
C ILE A 6 15.26 -8.79 2.42
N ILE A 7 16.47 -9.24 2.11
CA ILE A 7 17.66 -9.12 2.95
C ILE A 7 18.78 -8.42 2.15
N PRO A 8 18.89 -7.09 2.19
CA PRO A 8 20.07 -6.41 1.69
C PRO A 8 21.27 -6.73 2.57
N VAL A 9 22.39 -7.06 1.96
CA VAL A 9 23.60 -7.40 2.72
C VAL A 9 24.85 -6.79 2.09
N ARG A 10 25.76 -6.33 2.94
CA ARG A 10 27.12 -5.97 2.59
C ARG A 10 28.04 -6.19 3.79
N ASN A 11 29.03 -7.07 3.64
CA ASN A 11 30.02 -7.38 4.67
C ASN A 11 29.37 -7.81 6.00
N ARG A 12 28.66 -8.95 5.96
CA ARG A 12 27.96 -9.55 7.09
C ARG A 12 28.17 -11.07 7.19
N ALA A 13 29.37 -11.55 6.86
CA ALA A 13 29.71 -12.99 6.90
C ALA A 13 29.34 -13.66 8.23
N ARG A 14 29.44 -12.93 9.35
CA ARG A 14 29.13 -13.42 10.69
C ARG A 14 27.64 -13.64 10.95
N THR A 15 26.74 -12.87 10.31
CA THR A 15 25.34 -12.77 10.72
C THR A 15 24.34 -13.17 9.63
N ILE A 16 24.75 -13.13 8.36
CA ILE A 16 23.83 -13.36 7.24
C ILE A 16 23.14 -14.72 7.30
N CYS A 17 23.85 -15.76 7.73
CA CYS A 17 23.28 -17.11 7.83
C CYS A 17 22.19 -17.18 8.91
N ASP A 18 22.33 -16.48 10.02
CA ASP A 18 21.31 -16.42 11.06
C ASP A 18 20.04 -15.76 10.52
N ALA A 19 20.18 -14.63 9.79
CA ALA A 19 19.05 -13.94 9.21
C ALA A 19 18.32 -14.81 8.17
N VAL A 20 19.06 -15.44 7.24
CA VAL A 20 18.45 -16.35 6.24
C VAL A 20 17.76 -17.53 6.92
N ASN A 21 18.38 -18.17 7.92
CA ASN A 21 17.79 -19.27 8.66
C ASN A 21 16.55 -18.84 9.45
N SER A 22 16.57 -17.66 10.05
CA SER A 22 15.39 -17.07 10.71
C SER A 22 14.21 -16.87 9.74
N ALA A 23 14.49 -16.44 8.52
CA ALA A 23 13.48 -16.34 7.48
C ALA A 23 12.97 -17.71 7.02
N LEU A 24 13.85 -18.68 6.80
CA LEU A 24 13.50 -20.03 6.36
C LEU A 24 12.73 -20.83 7.43
N SER A 25 12.92 -20.52 8.72
CA SER A 25 12.19 -21.15 9.82
C SER A 25 10.75 -20.67 9.98
N GLN A 26 10.32 -19.70 9.19
CA GLN A 26 8.95 -19.20 9.25
C GLN A 26 7.94 -20.23 8.80
N GLN A 27 6.82 -20.29 9.50
CA GLN A 27 5.67 -21.15 9.22
C GLN A 27 4.52 -20.27 8.70
N ALA A 28 4.00 -20.61 7.53
CA ALA A 28 2.90 -19.89 6.91
C ALA A 28 2.08 -20.85 6.04
N ASP A 29 0.80 -20.59 5.90
CA ASP A 29 -0.12 -21.35 5.05
C ASP A 29 -0.03 -20.96 3.55
N PHE A 30 0.90 -20.08 3.21
CA PHE A 30 1.17 -19.59 1.86
C PHE A 30 2.64 -19.79 1.46
N THR A 31 2.91 -19.70 0.15
CA THR A 31 4.28 -19.81 -0.37
C THR A 31 5.04 -18.49 -0.19
N PHE A 32 6.27 -18.58 0.30
CA PHE A 32 7.19 -17.45 0.39
C PHE A 32 8.62 -17.85 -0.03
N ASN A 33 9.43 -16.85 -0.29
CA ASN A 33 10.85 -17.01 -0.56
C ASN A 33 11.70 -15.95 0.15
N VAL A 34 13.00 -16.15 0.14
CA VAL A 34 14.01 -15.23 0.70
C VAL A 34 14.85 -14.69 -0.46
N ILE A 35 14.92 -13.38 -0.61
CA ILE A 35 15.73 -12.71 -1.63
C ILE A 35 16.85 -11.96 -0.91
N VAL A 36 18.07 -12.45 -1.04
CA VAL A 36 19.27 -11.82 -0.50
C VAL A 36 19.91 -10.98 -1.60
N ILE A 37 20.17 -9.70 -1.31
CA ILE A 37 20.88 -8.81 -2.24
C ILE A 37 22.27 -8.57 -1.71
N ASP A 38 23.24 -9.32 -2.24
CA ASP A 38 24.65 -9.10 -1.89
C ASP A 38 25.19 -7.90 -2.68
N ASN A 39 25.33 -6.79 -1.97
CA ASN A 39 25.82 -5.54 -2.51
C ASN A 39 27.36 -5.49 -2.50
N HIS A 40 27.99 -6.42 -3.22
CA HIS A 40 29.44 -6.51 -3.42
C HIS A 40 30.22 -6.67 -2.10
N SER A 41 29.86 -7.67 -1.32
CA SER A 41 30.61 -8.03 -0.09
C SER A 41 32.01 -8.52 -0.40
N THR A 42 32.95 -8.25 0.52
CA THR A 42 34.39 -8.57 0.42
C THR A 42 34.94 -9.31 1.63
N ASP A 43 34.07 -9.73 2.58
CA ASP A 43 34.45 -10.29 3.89
C ASP A 43 34.10 -11.78 4.05
N GLY A 44 33.80 -12.49 2.98
CA GLY A 44 33.34 -13.89 3.06
C GLY A 44 31.81 -14.04 3.15
N THR A 45 31.02 -12.97 3.04
CA THR A 45 29.56 -13.05 3.00
C THR A 45 29.07 -13.89 1.81
N ALA A 46 29.66 -13.71 0.63
CA ALA A 46 29.29 -14.46 -0.58
C ALA A 46 29.55 -15.96 -0.40
N GLU A 47 30.70 -16.34 0.21
CA GLU A 47 31.06 -17.71 0.53
C GLU A 47 30.08 -18.33 1.53
N ALA A 48 29.68 -17.57 2.56
CA ALA A 48 28.70 -18.02 3.53
C ALA A 48 27.31 -18.30 2.88
N LEU A 49 26.95 -17.56 1.85
CA LEU A 49 25.70 -17.75 1.12
C LEU A 49 25.70 -18.97 0.20
N LEU A 50 26.85 -19.54 -0.18
CA LEU A 50 26.94 -20.72 -1.04
C LEU A 50 26.21 -21.95 -0.48
N GLN A 51 26.05 -22.06 0.83
CA GLN A 51 25.29 -23.15 1.44
C GLN A 51 23.83 -23.18 1.04
N TYR A 52 23.28 -22.05 0.57
CA TYR A 52 21.88 -21.92 0.11
C TYR A 52 21.74 -22.08 -1.42
N ALA A 53 22.83 -22.33 -2.16
CA ALA A 53 22.80 -22.36 -3.62
C ALA A 53 21.85 -23.42 -4.21
N GLN A 54 21.57 -24.50 -3.47
CA GLN A 54 20.64 -25.57 -3.86
C GLN A 54 19.23 -25.38 -3.23
N ASN A 55 19.02 -24.35 -2.45
CA ASN A 55 17.74 -24.10 -1.83
C ASN A 55 16.86 -23.25 -2.77
N GLU A 56 15.85 -23.88 -3.36
CA GLU A 56 14.93 -23.19 -4.31
C GLU A 56 14.19 -22.00 -3.68
N GLN A 57 14.04 -22.00 -2.35
CA GLN A 57 13.36 -20.93 -1.62
C GLN A 57 14.25 -19.70 -1.42
N VAL A 58 15.58 -19.82 -1.59
CA VAL A 58 16.54 -18.71 -1.45
C VAL A 58 17.02 -18.24 -2.82
N LYS A 59 16.96 -16.95 -3.05
CA LYS A 59 17.49 -16.29 -4.24
C LYS A 59 18.57 -15.29 -3.83
N VAL A 60 19.81 -15.58 -4.17
CA VAL A 60 20.93 -14.66 -3.94
C VAL A 60 21.17 -13.88 -5.22
N LEU A 61 21.02 -12.57 -5.16
CA LEU A 61 21.18 -11.65 -6.29
C LEU A 61 22.34 -10.69 -6.01
N CYS A 62 23.20 -10.48 -7.00
CA CYS A 62 24.25 -9.47 -6.95
C CYS A 62 23.97 -8.42 -8.03
N PRO A 63 23.69 -7.16 -7.66
CA PRO A 63 23.47 -6.09 -8.64
C PRO A 63 24.71 -5.83 -9.48
N THR A 64 24.55 -5.43 -10.73
CA THR A 64 25.69 -5.00 -11.57
C THR A 64 26.19 -3.60 -11.21
N ARG A 65 25.39 -2.81 -10.54
CA ARG A 65 25.70 -1.46 -10.06
C ARG A 65 26.45 -1.54 -8.74
N HIS A 66 27.46 -0.69 -8.57
CA HIS A 66 28.27 -0.59 -7.35
C HIS A 66 27.90 0.62 -6.47
N ASP A 67 26.96 1.45 -6.90
CA ASP A 67 26.54 2.67 -6.23
C ASP A 67 25.19 2.52 -5.49
N LEU A 68 24.74 1.29 -5.24
CA LEU A 68 23.50 1.06 -4.53
C LEU A 68 23.67 1.27 -3.01
N GLY A 69 22.78 2.10 -2.45
CA GLY A 69 22.50 2.09 -1.03
C GLY A 69 21.50 0.98 -0.64
N ILE A 70 21.10 0.93 0.61
CA ILE A 70 20.10 -0.04 1.12
C ILE A 70 18.79 0.08 0.30
N GLY A 71 18.31 1.30 0.07
CA GLY A 71 17.10 1.52 -0.73
C GLY A 71 17.25 1.07 -2.19
N GLY A 72 18.44 1.24 -2.80
CA GLY A 72 18.72 0.74 -4.14
C GLY A 72 18.71 -0.79 -4.20
N CYS A 73 19.21 -1.48 -3.18
CA CYS A 73 19.13 -2.93 -3.06
C CYS A 73 17.66 -3.41 -2.92
N TRP A 74 16.87 -2.69 -2.14
CA TRP A 74 15.43 -2.95 -2.03
C TRP A 74 14.72 -2.80 -3.37
N ASP A 75 14.96 -1.70 -4.11
CA ASP A 75 14.34 -1.48 -5.43
C ASP A 75 14.73 -2.57 -6.42
N TYR A 76 16.00 -3.00 -6.37
CA TYR A 76 16.49 -4.11 -7.18
C TYR A 76 15.77 -5.43 -6.88
N ALA A 77 15.63 -5.79 -5.59
CA ALA A 77 14.92 -6.99 -5.16
C ALA A 77 13.44 -6.96 -5.56
N VAL A 78 12.76 -5.86 -5.31
CA VAL A 78 11.32 -5.68 -5.57
C VAL A 78 11.00 -5.74 -7.06
N ARG A 79 11.90 -5.26 -7.93
CA ARG A 79 11.75 -5.33 -9.40
C ARG A 79 12.13 -6.66 -10.00
N SER A 80 12.76 -7.55 -9.24
CA SER A 80 13.09 -8.89 -9.72
C SER A 80 11.81 -9.71 -9.98
N GLU A 81 11.92 -10.71 -10.84
CA GLU A 81 10.86 -11.68 -11.11
C GLU A 81 10.54 -12.58 -9.92
N TYR A 82 11.45 -12.65 -8.94
CA TYR A 82 11.32 -13.49 -7.75
C TYR A 82 10.44 -12.86 -6.66
N CYS A 83 10.26 -11.52 -6.68
CA CYS A 83 9.54 -10.83 -5.63
C CYS A 83 8.03 -11.08 -5.70
N GLY A 84 7.48 -11.64 -4.62
CA GLY A 84 6.08 -11.96 -4.44
C GLY A 84 5.17 -10.74 -4.24
N ARG A 85 3.93 -11.02 -3.89
CA ARG A 85 2.90 -10.00 -3.68
C ARG A 85 3.23 -9.03 -2.55
N PHE A 86 3.86 -9.53 -1.49
CA PHE A 86 4.32 -8.74 -0.36
C PHE A 86 5.83 -8.82 -0.21
N ALA A 87 6.49 -7.67 -0.09
CA ALA A 87 7.92 -7.57 0.21
C ALA A 87 8.09 -7.24 1.69
N ILE A 88 8.80 -8.07 2.45
CA ILE A 88 8.90 -8.02 3.91
C ILE A 88 10.37 -7.88 4.31
N GLN A 89 10.67 -6.94 5.21
CA GLN A 89 12.02 -6.66 5.67
C GLN A 89 12.56 -7.75 6.60
N LEU A 90 13.84 -8.07 6.38
CA LEU A 90 14.73 -8.60 7.40
C LEU A 90 16.13 -8.02 7.16
N ASP A 91 16.71 -7.39 8.16
CA ASP A 91 18.08 -6.89 8.07
C ASP A 91 19.07 -8.04 8.25
N SER A 92 20.24 -7.94 7.63
CA SER A 92 21.21 -9.05 7.52
C SER A 92 21.89 -9.45 8.83
N ASP A 93 21.62 -8.73 9.91
CA ASP A 93 22.13 -8.97 11.26
C ASP A 93 21.03 -9.19 12.31
N ASP A 94 19.75 -9.24 11.89
CA ASP A 94 18.57 -9.35 12.75
C ASP A 94 17.83 -10.68 12.58
N LEU A 95 16.77 -10.89 13.38
CA LEU A 95 15.95 -12.11 13.38
C LEU A 95 14.47 -11.79 13.49
N TYR A 96 13.61 -12.67 12.99
CA TYR A 96 12.20 -12.66 13.36
C TYR A 96 12.01 -13.22 14.79
N ALA A 97 11.07 -12.65 15.52
CA ALA A 97 10.87 -13.00 16.94
C ALA A 97 10.10 -14.32 17.14
N ALA A 98 9.29 -14.72 16.15
CA ALA A 98 8.43 -15.91 16.24
C ALA A 98 8.30 -16.60 14.88
N PRO A 99 7.99 -17.90 14.85
CA PRO A 99 7.85 -18.64 13.60
C PRO A 99 6.62 -18.23 12.76
N ASP A 100 5.64 -17.54 13.32
CA ASP A 100 4.40 -17.08 12.67
C ASP A 100 4.46 -15.60 12.22
N THR A 101 5.65 -14.98 12.25
CA THR A 101 5.79 -13.55 11.94
C THR A 101 5.29 -13.20 10.55
N LEU A 102 5.62 -13.99 9.51
CA LEU A 102 5.17 -13.73 8.14
C LEU A 102 3.65 -13.88 8.01
N GLU A 103 3.07 -14.90 8.63
CA GLU A 103 1.63 -15.12 8.62
C GLU A 103 0.87 -13.93 9.24
N ARG A 104 1.33 -13.45 10.38
CA ARG A 104 0.76 -12.28 11.08
C ARG A 104 0.84 -11.01 10.23
N ILE A 105 1.96 -10.80 9.53
CA ILE A 105 2.13 -9.64 8.65
C ILE A 105 1.17 -9.71 7.47
N VAL A 106 1.07 -10.86 6.79
CA VAL A 106 0.17 -11.02 5.64
C VAL A 106 -1.30 -10.91 6.06
N ALA A 107 -1.67 -11.50 7.20
CA ALA A 107 -3.00 -11.34 7.77
C ALA A 107 -3.33 -9.87 8.08
N ALA A 108 -2.37 -9.09 8.58
CA ALA A 108 -2.57 -7.66 8.87
C ALA A 108 -2.82 -6.83 7.59
N PHE A 109 -2.21 -7.15 6.46
CA PHE A 109 -2.55 -6.50 5.18
C PHE A 109 -4.03 -6.63 4.83
N GLN A 110 -4.58 -7.84 4.99
CA GLN A 110 -5.98 -8.14 4.68
C GLN A 110 -6.93 -7.53 5.72
N GLN A 111 -6.69 -7.79 7.01
CA GLN A 111 -7.57 -7.36 8.10
C GLN A 111 -7.64 -5.84 8.25
N GLN A 112 -6.52 -5.16 8.02
CA GLN A 112 -6.43 -3.71 8.19
C GLN A 112 -6.58 -2.95 6.86
N HIS A 113 -6.77 -3.64 5.73
CA HIS A 113 -6.82 -3.05 4.39
C HIS A 113 -5.64 -2.09 4.14
N ALA A 114 -4.44 -2.56 4.46
CA ALA A 114 -3.23 -1.76 4.43
C ALA A 114 -2.43 -1.99 3.14
N ALA A 115 -1.71 -0.97 2.70
CA ALA A 115 -0.74 -1.08 1.60
C ALA A 115 0.71 -1.24 2.10
N MET A 116 0.92 -0.93 3.38
CA MET A 116 2.16 -1.12 4.12
C MET A 116 1.79 -1.57 5.53
N VAL A 117 2.55 -2.48 6.12
CA VAL A 117 2.40 -2.92 7.52
C VAL A 117 3.71 -2.70 8.24
N ILE A 118 3.63 -2.24 9.47
CA ILE A 118 4.77 -2.00 10.34
C ILE A 118 4.59 -2.82 11.62
N GLY A 119 5.61 -3.59 11.98
CA GLY A 119 5.70 -4.35 13.22
C GLY A 119 6.31 -3.58 14.39
N SER A 120 6.50 -4.30 15.47
CA SER A 120 7.24 -3.86 16.66
C SER A 120 8.47 -4.74 16.85
N TYR A 121 9.52 -4.18 17.41
CA TYR A 121 10.79 -4.88 17.56
C TYR A 121 11.35 -4.72 18.96
N ARG A 122 12.10 -5.73 19.39
CA ARG A 122 12.85 -5.71 20.64
C ARG A 122 14.34 -5.53 20.35
N MET A 123 14.99 -4.67 21.09
CA MET A 123 16.43 -4.54 21.07
C MET A 123 17.06 -5.64 21.93
N VAL A 124 18.00 -6.40 21.34
CA VAL A 124 18.67 -7.54 21.98
C VAL A 124 20.17 -7.55 21.68
N ASP A 125 20.95 -8.26 22.50
CA ASP A 125 22.33 -8.66 22.17
C ASP A 125 22.36 -9.96 21.34
N PHE A 126 23.54 -10.50 21.07
CA PHE A 126 23.71 -11.78 20.34
C PHE A 126 23.24 -13.02 21.11
N ASP A 127 23.15 -12.93 22.42
CA ASP A 127 22.62 -14.00 23.29
C ASP A 127 21.08 -13.83 23.48
N LEU A 128 20.47 -12.90 22.72
CA LEU A 128 19.06 -12.54 22.74
C LEU A 128 18.56 -11.96 24.07
N ASN A 129 19.46 -11.48 24.91
CA ASN A 129 19.10 -10.74 26.11
C ASN A 129 18.55 -9.37 25.70
N THR A 130 17.45 -8.96 26.33
CA THR A 130 16.85 -7.66 26.07
C THR A 130 17.77 -6.53 26.51
N LEU A 131 18.02 -5.59 25.59
CA LEU A 131 18.74 -4.35 25.83
C LEU A 131 17.77 -3.16 25.97
N PRO A 132 18.12 -2.12 26.76
CA PRO A 132 17.32 -0.91 26.80
C PRO A 132 17.20 -0.24 25.42
N PRO A 133 16.02 0.31 25.06
CA PRO A 133 14.81 0.45 25.84
C PRO A 133 13.86 -0.77 25.83
N GLY A 134 14.26 -1.91 25.30
CA GLY A 134 13.45 -3.12 25.20
C GLY A 134 12.56 -3.13 23.96
N LEU A 135 11.26 -3.33 24.14
CA LEU A 135 10.29 -3.35 23.06
C LEU A 135 9.98 -1.94 22.55
N ILE A 136 10.12 -1.73 21.25
CA ILE A 136 9.76 -0.50 20.54
C ILE A 136 8.51 -0.77 19.70
N ALA A 137 7.36 -0.32 20.22
CA ALA A 137 6.05 -0.57 19.63
C ALA A 137 5.38 0.69 19.04
N HIS A 138 5.97 1.87 19.19
CA HIS A 138 5.41 3.15 18.73
C HIS A 138 3.94 3.31 19.10
N THR A 139 3.63 3.24 20.41
CA THR A 139 2.26 3.34 20.94
C THR A 139 1.60 4.71 20.69
N GLU A 140 2.38 5.72 20.34
CA GLU A 140 1.93 7.03 19.86
C GLU A 140 1.22 6.98 18.49
N TRP A 141 1.33 5.86 17.78
CA TRP A 141 0.58 5.60 16.56
C TRP A 141 -0.86 5.25 16.90
N THR A 142 -1.79 6.15 16.65
CA THR A 142 -3.21 5.97 17.03
C THR A 142 -4.14 6.08 15.83
N ALA A 143 -5.34 5.54 15.97
CA ALA A 143 -6.36 5.62 14.92
C ALA A 143 -6.80 7.08 14.64
N GLU A 144 -6.84 7.92 15.69
CA GLU A 144 -7.23 9.32 15.57
C GLU A 144 -6.24 10.14 14.73
N ASN A 145 -4.95 9.82 14.81
CA ASN A 145 -3.91 10.47 14.00
C ASN A 145 -4.01 10.10 12.51
N GLY A 146 -4.63 8.97 12.19
CA GLY A 146 -4.84 8.50 10.82
C GLY A 146 -3.55 8.53 9.99
N ARG A 147 -3.61 9.15 8.82
CA ARG A 147 -2.46 9.29 7.91
C ARG A 147 -1.34 10.21 8.44
N ASN A 148 -1.57 10.96 9.51
CA ASN A 148 -0.56 11.84 10.09
C ASN A 148 0.39 11.12 11.05
N ASN A 149 0.14 9.87 11.39
CA ASN A 149 1.01 9.08 12.26
C ASN A 149 2.47 9.08 11.77
N ALA A 150 2.70 8.81 10.49
CA ALA A 150 4.06 8.78 9.92
C ALA A 150 4.82 10.10 10.06
N LEU A 151 4.12 11.24 10.09
CA LEU A 151 4.73 12.56 10.32
C LEU A 151 5.13 12.80 11.78
N ARG A 152 4.55 12.06 12.74
CA ARG A 152 4.72 12.27 14.17
C ARG A 152 5.84 11.45 14.80
N ILE A 153 6.24 10.36 14.16
CA ILE A 153 7.29 9.45 14.67
C ILE A 153 8.63 9.76 14.02
N ASN A 154 9.71 9.44 14.71
CA ASN A 154 11.07 9.68 14.20
C ASN A 154 11.66 8.49 13.43
N GLY A 155 10.92 7.43 13.27
CA GLY A 155 11.25 6.22 12.51
C GLY A 155 10.05 5.31 12.46
N LEU A 156 10.02 4.48 11.43
CA LEU A 156 8.98 3.46 11.31
C LEU A 156 9.48 2.19 12.01
N GLY A 157 8.79 1.53 12.82
CA GLY A 157 9.20 0.29 13.49
C GLY A 157 9.79 -0.78 12.53
N ALA A 158 9.97 -1.98 13.03
CA ALA A 158 10.43 -3.14 12.26
C ALA A 158 9.57 -4.37 12.64
N PRO A 159 9.39 -5.35 11.74
CA PRO A 159 9.74 -5.29 10.33
C PRO A 159 8.76 -4.39 9.56
N ARG A 160 9.21 -3.89 8.43
CA ARG A 160 8.37 -3.15 7.47
C ARG A 160 8.01 -4.07 6.32
N ALA A 161 6.75 -4.06 5.93
CA ALA A 161 6.25 -4.86 4.83
C ALA A 161 5.42 -4.00 3.87
N PHE A 162 5.48 -4.31 2.59
CA PHE A 162 4.91 -3.49 1.52
C PHE A 162 4.13 -4.34 0.52
N CYS A 163 3.03 -3.82 0.01
CA CYS A 163 2.41 -4.34 -1.20
C CYS A 163 3.35 -4.07 -2.40
N THR A 164 3.91 -5.13 -2.98
CA THR A 164 4.93 -5.05 -4.04
C THR A 164 4.45 -4.26 -5.25
N GLY A 165 3.20 -4.43 -5.67
CA GLY A 165 2.64 -3.71 -6.81
C GLY A 165 2.65 -2.20 -6.63
N ILE A 166 2.33 -1.71 -5.42
CA ILE A 166 2.38 -0.30 -5.06
C ILE A 166 3.82 0.17 -4.94
N LEU A 167 4.67 -0.63 -4.29
CA LEU A 167 6.07 -0.30 -4.11
C LEU A 167 6.83 -0.14 -5.43
N ARG A 168 6.54 -0.98 -6.43
CA ARG A 168 7.09 -0.86 -7.78
C ARG A 168 6.71 0.45 -8.48
N GLN A 169 5.55 1.01 -8.18
CA GLN A 169 5.11 2.29 -8.74
C GLN A 169 5.78 3.49 -8.08
N ILE A 170 6.01 3.42 -6.77
CA ILE A 170 6.63 4.49 -5.99
C ILE A 170 8.16 4.47 -6.17
N GLY A 171 8.78 3.28 -6.09
CA GLY A 171 10.22 3.07 -6.09
C GLY A 171 10.89 3.39 -4.75
N PHE A 172 12.03 2.78 -4.47
CA PHE A 172 12.86 3.11 -3.32
C PHE A 172 13.88 4.21 -3.68
N PRO A 173 14.08 5.22 -2.84
CA PRO A 173 15.20 6.15 -3.03
C PRO A 173 16.52 5.42 -2.82
N ASN A 174 17.48 5.61 -3.72
CA ASN A 174 18.81 5.00 -3.64
C ASN A 174 19.67 5.70 -2.57
N THR A 175 19.40 5.40 -1.32
CA THR A 175 20.14 5.91 -0.15
C THR A 175 20.28 4.82 0.90
N SER A 176 21.22 4.98 1.83
CA SER A 176 21.42 4.06 2.95
C SER A 176 20.90 4.60 4.29
N TYR A 177 20.15 5.69 4.26
CA TYR A 177 19.52 6.25 5.46
C TYR A 177 18.20 6.94 5.10
N GLY A 178 17.15 6.60 5.83
CA GLY A 178 15.83 7.23 5.71
C GLY A 178 15.06 6.85 4.44
N GLU A 179 15.52 5.86 3.68
CA GLU A 179 14.82 5.31 2.51
C GLU A 179 13.46 4.76 2.87
N ASP A 180 13.40 4.05 3.99
CA ASP A 180 12.19 3.48 4.58
C ASP A 180 11.24 4.57 5.08
N TYR A 181 11.79 5.60 5.74
CA TYR A 181 11.02 6.71 6.25
C TYR A 181 10.40 7.55 5.12
N ALA A 182 11.17 7.83 4.06
CA ALA A 182 10.68 8.49 2.86
C ALA A 182 9.51 7.72 2.23
N LEU A 183 9.63 6.40 2.13
CA LEU A 183 8.56 5.53 1.65
C LEU A 183 7.34 5.57 2.55
N GLY A 184 7.50 5.42 3.85
CA GLY A 184 6.38 5.45 4.79
C GLY A 184 5.61 6.76 4.74
N LEU A 185 6.29 7.90 4.59
CA LEU A 185 5.65 9.18 4.36
C LEU A 185 4.84 9.17 3.06
N CYS A 186 5.44 8.71 1.96
CA CYS A 186 4.78 8.63 0.66
C CYS A 186 3.57 7.67 0.68
N PHE A 187 3.72 6.47 1.26
CA PHE A 187 2.61 5.53 1.45
C PHE A 187 1.49 6.17 2.26
N SER A 188 1.80 6.81 3.39
CA SER A 188 0.80 7.42 4.27
C SER A 188 0.03 8.58 3.63
N ARG A 189 0.52 9.17 2.54
CA ARG A 189 -0.18 10.20 1.78
C ARG A 189 -1.45 9.67 1.10
N TYR A 190 -1.38 8.45 0.57
CA TYR A 190 -2.43 7.89 -0.26
C TYR A 190 -3.07 6.63 0.33
N PHE A 191 -2.34 5.91 1.19
CA PHE A 191 -2.70 4.59 1.66
C PHE A 191 -2.76 4.51 3.17
N ARG A 192 -3.40 3.46 3.66
CA ARG A 192 -3.34 3.08 5.06
C ARG A 192 -2.05 2.32 5.32
N ILE A 193 -1.41 2.65 6.44
CA ILE A 193 -0.33 1.87 7.02
C ILE A 193 -0.91 1.10 8.20
N GLY A 194 -0.85 -0.23 8.15
CA GLY A 194 -1.26 -1.12 9.22
C GLY A 194 -0.19 -1.23 10.31
N ARG A 195 -0.62 -1.57 11.52
CA ARG A 195 0.25 -1.72 12.69
C ARG A 195 0.05 -3.07 13.36
N ILE A 196 1.16 -3.67 13.79
CA ILE A 196 1.20 -4.81 14.71
C ILE A 196 2.03 -4.38 15.92
N TYR A 197 1.38 -4.29 17.08
CA TYR A 197 2.03 -3.82 18.32
C TYR A 197 2.79 -4.91 19.06
N ASP A 198 2.47 -6.18 18.78
CA ASP A 198 3.21 -7.30 19.34
C ASP A 198 4.60 -7.39 18.71
N GLU A 199 5.52 -8.00 19.44
CA GLU A 199 6.87 -8.25 18.98
C GLU A 199 6.89 -9.18 17.76
N LEU A 200 7.53 -8.72 16.71
CA LEU A 200 7.73 -9.48 15.47
C LEU A 200 9.21 -9.63 15.09
N TYR A 201 10.08 -8.85 15.71
CA TYR A 201 11.43 -8.66 15.21
C TYR A 201 12.41 -8.46 16.36
N LEU A 202 13.58 -9.08 16.27
CA LEU A 202 14.68 -8.97 17.21
C LEU A 202 15.81 -8.18 16.55
N CYS A 203 15.97 -6.93 16.96
CA CYS A 203 17.02 -6.05 16.47
C CYS A 203 18.28 -6.28 17.29
N ARG A 204 19.28 -6.97 16.73
CA ARG A 204 20.54 -7.28 17.40
C ARG A 204 21.47 -6.07 17.40
N ARG A 205 21.89 -5.64 18.60
CA ARG A 205 22.76 -4.47 18.78
C ARG A 205 24.20 -4.90 19.00
N TRP A 206 25.07 -4.35 18.18
CA TRP A 206 26.50 -4.59 18.23
C TRP A 206 27.29 -3.47 17.54
N GLU A 207 28.62 -3.49 17.65
CA GLU A 207 29.50 -2.47 17.07
C GLU A 207 29.45 -2.37 15.54
N GLY A 208 29.03 -3.43 14.86
CA GLY A 208 28.86 -3.48 13.40
C GLY A 208 27.55 -2.89 12.88
N ASN A 209 26.62 -2.46 13.73
CA ASN A 209 25.42 -1.77 13.27
C ASN A 209 25.79 -0.44 12.62
N SER A 210 25.09 -0.07 11.55
CA SER A 210 25.35 1.16 10.79
C SER A 210 25.15 2.44 11.58
N ASP A 211 24.41 2.38 12.69
CA ASP A 211 24.13 3.50 13.60
C ASP A 211 24.86 3.42 14.95
N ALA A 212 25.71 2.40 15.16
CA ALA A 212 26.35 2.14 16.47
C ALA A 212 27.32 3.25 16.92
N ALA A 213 27.97 3.93 16.00
CA ALA A 213 29.01 4.92 16.28
C ALA A 213 28.87 6.19 15.42
N LEU A 214 27.65 6.70 15.27
CA LEU A 214 27.43 7.93 14.51
C LEU A 214 27.98 9.14 15.29
N SER A 215 28.82 9.97 14.63
CA SER A 215 29.21 11.27 15.16
C SER A 215 27.99 12.18 15.32
N ILE A 216 28.10 13.18 16.21
CA ILE A 216 27.05 14.18 16.40
C ILE A 216 26.70 14.87 15.08
N GLU A 217 27.70 15.16 14.25
CA GLU A 217 27.47 15.76 12.91
C GLU A 217 26.66 14.84 11.98
N SER A 218 26.93 13.53 12.01
CA SER A 218 26.19 12.54 11.23
C SER A 218 24.75 12.40 11.74
N GLN A 219 24.56 12.40 13.06
CA GLN A 219 23.21 12.39 13.66
C GLN A 219 22.42 13.64 13.27
N ASN A 220 23.06 14.83 13.32
CA ASN A 220 22.42 16.07 12.92
C ASN A 220 22.05 16.09 11.43
N ARG A 221 22.93 15.61 10.54
CA ARG A 221 22.61 15.46 9.12
C ARG A 221 21.42 14.55 8.90
N ASN A 222 21.40 13.40 9.59
CA ASN A 222 20.32 12.45 9.53
C ASN A 222 18.98 13.05 9.99
N ASN A 223 18.98 13.78 11.08
CA ASN A 223 17.80 14.47 11.60
C ASN A 223 17.33 15.57 10.62
N ALA A 224 18.24 16.39 10.10
CA ALA A 224 17.94 17.41 9.12
C ALA A 224 17.34 16.80 7.83
N TYR A 225 17.85 15.66 7.39
CA TYR A 225 17.30 14.94 6.23
C TYR A 225 15.86 14.46 6.49
N LYS A 226 15.58 13.85 7.65
CA LYS A 226 14.21 13.44 8.02
C LYS A 226 13.27 14.63 8.12
N ASP A 227 13.73 15.76 8.66
CA ASP A 227 12.91 16.98 8.75
C ASP A 227 12.61 17.56 7.36
N ALA A 228 13.57 17.49 6.45
CA ALA A 228 13.34 17.86 5.04
C ALA A 228 12.29 16.96 4.39
N LEU A 229 12.36 15.63 4.60
CA LEU A 229 11.36 14.68 4.11
C LEU A 229 9.96 15.00 4.66
N ARG A 230 9.84 15.29 5.97
CA ARG A 230 8.56 15.70 6.59
C ARG A 230 8.01 16.97 5.96
N THR A 231 8.89 17.96 5.78
CA THR A 231 8.52 19.24 5.18
C THR A 231 8.00 19.05 3.75
N MET A 232 8.70 18.29 2.93
CA MET A 232 8.28 17.96 1.57
C MET A 232 6.93 17.23 1.57
N GLU A 233 6.74 16.29 2.51
CA GLU A 233 5.47 15.55 2.62
C GLU A 233 4.32 16.48 3.03
N VAL A 234 4.51 17.38 3.99
CA VAL A 234 3.50 18.35 4.40
C VAL A 234 3.12 19.26 3.22
N GLN A 235 4.11 19.75 2.46
CA GLN A 235 3.88 20.57 1.26
C GLN A 235 3.10 19.78 0.19
N ALA A 236 3.46 18.52 -0.04
CA ALA A 236 2.75 17.65 -0.99
C ALA A 236 1.28 17.44 -0.56
N ARG A 237 1.02 17.22 0.74
CA ARG A 237 -0.35 17.10 1.26
C ARG A 237 -1.13 18.41 1.13
N GLN A 238 -0.50 19.54 1.39
CA GLN A 238 -1.12 20.87 1.19
C GLN A 238 -1.47 21.12 -0.29
N ALA A 239 -0.57 20.73 -1.19
CA ALA A 239 -0.83 20.83 -2.64
C ALA A 239 -2.04 19.96 -3.06
N LEU A 240 -2.14 18.73 -2.51
CA LEU A 240 -3.32 17.89 -2.73
C LEU A 240 -4.61 18.57 -2.21
N VAL A 241 -4.58 19.13 -0.99
CA VAL A 241 -5.75 19.82 -0.42
C VAL A 241 -6.15 21.03 -1.29
N LYS A 242 -5.18 21.80 -1.79
CA LYS A 242 -5.46 22.89 -2.74
C LYS A 242 -6.08 22.36 -4.03
N ARG A 243 -5.54 21.28 -4.58
CA ARG A 243 -6.10 20.61 -5.76
C ARG A 243 -7.51 20.08 -5.50
N TRP A 244 -7.81 19.57 -4.30
CA TRP A 244 -9.13 19.08 -3.92
C TRP A 244 -10.20 20.18 -3.83
N ASN A 245 -9.80 21.44 -3.66
CA ASN A 245 -10.71 22.58 -3.64
C ASN A 245 -11.00 23.14 -5.05
N HIS A 246 -10.34 22.60 -6.10
CA HIS A 246 -10.65 22.99 -7.47
C HIS A 246 -12.05 22.49 -7.89
N PRO A 247 -12.73 23.26 -8.73
CA PRO A 247 -13.95 22.78 -9.37
C PRO A 247 -13.66 21.54 -10.19
N LEU A 248 -14.65 20.66 -10.29
CA LEU A 248 -14.56 19.44 -11.07
C LEU A 248 -14.43 19.80 -12.56
N ASN A 249 -13.57 19.09 -13.26
CA ASN A 249 -13.25 19.33 -14.67
C ASN A 249 -13.35 18.00 -15.43
N GLU A 250 -14.08 17.97 -16.54
CA GLU A 250 -14.29 16.76 -17.35
C GLU A 250 -12.98 16.18 -17.90
N GLU A 251 -12.04 17.03 -18.29
CA GLU A 251 -10.72 16.58 -18.77
C GLU A 251 -9.92 15.89 -17.65
N GLU A 252 -9.95 16.41 -16.44
CA GLU A 252 -9.30 15.79 -15.27
C GLU A 252 -9.96 14.46 -14.92
N ILE A 253 -11.29 14.38 -15.00
CA ILE A 253 -12.05 13.13 -14.81
C ILE A 253 -11.66 12.10 -15.86
N SER A 254 -11.61 12.47 -17.13
CA SER A 254 -11.25 11.56 -18.21
C SER A 254 -9.83 11.02 -18.02
N LYS A 255 -8.87 11.90 -17.74
CA LYS A 255 -7.48 11.48 -17.43
C LYS A 255 -7.40 10.55 -16.24
N PHE A 256 -8.15 10.84 -15.18
CA PHE A 256 -8.22 9.98 -14.00
C PHE A 256 -8.86 8.63 -14.33
N PHE A 257 -9.93 8.62 -15.10
CA PHE A 257 -10.64 7.41 -15.51
C PHE A 257 -9.70 6.49 -16.32
N ASP A 258 -9.07 7.01 -17.36
CA ASP A 258 -8.12 6.26 -18.20
C ASP A 258 -6.95 5.73 -17.38
N TRP A 259 -6.37 6.60 -16.53
CA TRP A 259 -5.29 6.21 -15.63
C TRP A 259 -5.71 5.11 -14.66
N GLN A 260 -6.92 5.15 -14.11
CA GLN A 260 -7.44 4.13 -13.20
C GLN A 260 -7.59 2.78 -13.91
N LEU A 261 -8.12 2.76 -15.13
CA LEU A 261 -8.28 1.52 -15.91
C LEU A 261 -6.94 0.87 -16.28
N THR A 262 -5.87 1.65 -16.48
CA THR A 262 -4.53 1.07 -16.73
C THR A 262 -3.96 0.33 -15.51
N ARG A 263 -4.53 0.51 -14.33
CA ARG A 263 -4.01 -0.02 -13.05
C ARG A 263 -4.98 -0.92 -12.30
N TRP A 264 -6.15 -1.14 -12.85
CA TRP A 264 -7.18 -1.97 -12.24
C TRP A 264 -7.76 -2.91 -13.28
N ASP A 265 -7.11 -4.06 -13.43
CA ASP A 265 -7.42 -5.05 -14.46
C ASP A 265 -8.88 -5.49 -14.43
N GLU A 266 -9.42 -5.82 -13.24
CA GLU A 266 -10.82 -6.23 -13.10
C GLU A 266 -11.82 -5.16 -13.59
N ALA A 267 -11.53 -3.89 -13.35
CA ALA A 267 -12.38 -2.81 -13.83
C ALA A 267 -12.23 -2.67 -15.35
N ARG A 268 -11.00 -2.68 -15.87
CA ARG A 268 -10.72 -2.59 -17.30
C ARG A 268 -11.46 -3.68 -18.08
N GLU A 269 -11.34 -4.94 -17.67
CA GLU A 269 -12.03 -6.08 -18.32
C GLU A 269 -13.54 -5.89 -18.36
N ARG A 270 -14.14 -5.33 -17.31
CA ARG A 270 -15.58 -5.05 -17.27
C ARG A 270 -15.99 -3.90 -18.19
N TYR A 271 -15.16 -2.89 -18.37
CA TYR A 271 -15.40 -1.83 -19.36
C TYR A 271 -15.20 -2.31 -20.81
N GLU A 272 -14.24 -3.21 -21.05
CA GLU A 272 -14.07 -3.89 -22.34
C GLU A 272 -15.28 -4.80 -22.64
N ALA A 273 -15.76 -5.53 -21.64
CA ALA A 273 -16.99 -6.33 -21.77
C ALA A 273 -18.24 -5.44 -22.01
N LEU A 274 -18.33 -4.28 -21.35
CA LEU A 274 -19.40 -3.31 -21.62
C LEU A 274 -19.40 -2.86 -23.09
N ALA A 275 -18.21 -2.62 -23.65
CA ALA A 275 -18.09 -2.18 -25.05
C ALA A 275 -18.39 -3.28 -26.07
N SER A 276 -18.08 -4.56 -25.75
CA SER A 276 -18.13 -5.67 -26.69
C SER A 276 -19.31 -6.63 -26.52
N GLN A 277 -19.87 -6.77 -25.31
CA GLN A 277 -20.87 -7.80 -24.99
C GLN A 277 -22.26 -7.26 -24.69
N VAL A 278 -22.38 -5.95 -24.51
CA VAL A 278 -23.67 -5.34 -24.18
C VAL A 278 -24.53 -5.21 -25.43
N GLN A 279 -25.77 -5.64 -25.32
CA GLN A 279 -26.79 -5.51 -26.37
C GLN A 279 -27.79 -4.44 -25.96
N THR A 280 -28.06 -3.48 -26.86
CA THR A 280 -29.05 -2.41 -26.62
C THR A 280 -30.17 -2.53 -27.65
N ARG A 281 -31.42 -2.48 -27.18
CA ARG A 281 -32.60 -2.39 -28.02
C ARG A 281 -33.34 -1.06 -27.72
N VAL A 282 -33.63 -0.34 -28.75
CA VAL A 282 -34.42 0.90 -28.67
C VAL A 282 -35.85 0.57 -29.06
N LEU A 283 -36.80 0.94 -28.22
CA LEU A 283 -38.24 0.82 -28.47
C LEU A 283 -38.81 2.22 -28.58
N PRO A 284 -39.43 2.58 -29.73
CA PRO A 284 -40.06 3.87 -29.87
C PRO A 284 -41.35 3.93 -29.01
N LEU A 285 -41.57 5.07 -28.36
CA LEU A 285 -42.81 5.41 -27.62
C LEU A 285 -43.43 6.67 -28.25
N GLU A 286 -44.69 6.97 -27.90
CA GLU A 286 -45.40 8.14 -28.43
C GLU A 286 -44.66 9.45 -28.14
N ASP A 287 -44.07 9.58 -26.93
CA ASP A 287 -43.37 10.78 -26.47
C ASP A 287 -41.84 10.58 -26.25
N GLY A 288 -41.23 9.67 -27.00
CA GLY A 288 -39.78 9.43 -26.85
C GLY A 288 -39.33 8.03 -27.24
N GLU A 289 -38.25 7.58 -26.61
CA GLU A 289 -37.69 6.23 -26.80
C GLU A 289 -37.35 5.55 -25.49
N LEU A 290 -37.58 4.24 -25.41
CA LEU A 290 -37.16 3.39 -24.33
C LEU A 290 -35.94 2.60 -24.78
N ARG A 291 -34.81 2.79 -24.12
CA ARG A 291 -33.57 2.01 -24.34
C ARG A 291 -33.49 0.87 -23.35
N VAL A 292 -33.54 -0.37 -23.82
CA VAL A 292 -33.35 -1.56 -23.03
C VAL A 292 -31.95 -2.10 -23.26
N GLN A 293 -31.17 -2.22 -22.19
CA GLN A 293 -29.81 -2.70 -22.24
C GLN A 293 -29.70 -4.07 -21.55
N TYR A 294 -29.17 -5.07 -22.24
CA TYR A 294 -28.76 -6.33 -21.65
C TYR A 294 -27.25 -6.31 -21.41
N ASN A 295 -26.85 -6.34 -20.14
CA ASN A 295 -25.45 -6.33 -19.71
C ASN A 295 -25.18 -7.58 -18.84
N PRO A 296 -24.57 -8.63 -19.41
CA PRO A 296 -24.36 -9.92 -18.71
C PRO A 296 -23.42 -9.76 -17.50
N SER A 297 -22.45 -8.86 -17.52
CA SER A 297 -21.50 -8.66 -16.43
C SER A 297 -22.13 -8.09 -15.16
N ARG A 298 -23.36 -7.53 -15.24
CA ARG A 298 -24.09 -6.97 -14.08
C ARG A 298 -24.76 -7.99 -13.19
N ILE A 299 -24.87 -9.24 -13.58
CA ILE A 299 -25.49 -10.31 -12.77
C ILE A 299 -24.86 -10.37 -11.38
N VAL A 300 -23.54 -10.18 -11.30
CA VAL A 300 -22.79 -10.18 -10.02
C VAL A 300 -23.25 -9.05 -9.08
N SER A 301 -23.48 -7.86 -9.59
CA SER A 301 -23.89 -6.70 -8.77
C SER A 301 -25.38 -6.71 -8.44
N THR A 302 -26.23 -7.19 -9.36
CA THR A 302 -27.68 -7.27 -9.15
C THR A 302 -28.10 -8.45 -8.29
N GLY A 303 -27.26 -9.49 -8.19
CA GLY A 303 -27.46 -10.66 -7.30
C GLY A 303 -27.09 -10.43 -5.84
N ALA A 304 -26.63 -9.24 -5.46
CA ALA A 304 -26.26 -8.92 -4.08
C ALA A 304 -27.50 -8.97 -3.17
N LYS A 305 -27.36 -9.62 -2.00
CA LYS A 305 -28.44 -9.68 -1.01
C LYS A 305 -28.69 -8.28 -0.42
N VAL A 306 -29.92 -7.79 -0.54
CA VAL A 306 -30.36 -6.46 -0.09
C VAL A 306 -31.30 -6.50 1.11
N ASP A 307 -31.40 -7.63 1.82
CA ASP A 307 -32.15 -7.73 3.06
C ASP A 307 -31.48 -6.91 4.17
N LYS A 308 -32.30 -6.43 5.14
CA LYS A 308 -31.84 -5.55 6.23
C LYS A 308 -30.69 -6.13 7.07
N LYS A 309 -30.61 -7.45 7.22
CA LYS A 309 -29.56 -8.12 7.99
C LYS A 309 -28.24 -8.14 7.22
N SER A 310 -28.29 -8.49 5.95
CA SER A 310 -27.13 -8.49 5.04
C SER A 310 -26.55 -7.08 4.83
N LEU A 311 -27.42 -6.06 4.69
CA LEU A 311 -26.99 -4.66 4.56
C LEU A 311 -26.30 -4.13 5.82
N LYS A 312 -26.81 -4.49 7.02
CA LYS A 312 -26.17 -4.09 8.29
C LYS A 312 -24.81 -4.78 8.51
N ALA A 313 -24.66 -6.01 8.04
CA ALA A 313 -23.44 -6.79 8.23
C ALA A 313 -22.34 -6.43 7.21
N ARG A 314 -22.70 -5.82 6.10
CA ARG A 314 -21.76 -5.50 5.02
C ARG A 314 -21.09 -4.14 5.25
N PRO A 315 -19.75 -4.08 5.32
CA PRO A 315 -19.06 -2.80 5.38
C PRO A 315 -19.33 -1.96 4.11
N CYS A 316 -19.41 -0.65 4.29
CA CYS A 316 -19.63 0.26 3.16
C CYS A 316 -18.46 0.23 2.19
N PHE A 317 -18.66 -0.30 0.99
CA PHE A 317 -17.64 -0.43 -0.05
C PHE A 317 -17.17 0.91 -0.64
N LEU A 318 -17.90 2.00 -0.39
CA LEU A 318 -17.49 3.35 -0.80
C LEU A 318 -16.55 4.01 0.21
N CYS A 319 -16.49 3.50 1.45
CA CYS A 319 -15.55 3.99 2.44
C CYS A 319 -14.12 3.58 2.07
N GLU A 320 -13.18 4.51 2.19
CA GLU A 320 -11.77 4.31 1.85
C GLU A 320 -11.17 3.01 2.42
N ASN A 321 -11.50 2.68 3.66
CA ASN A 321 -10.99 1.50 4.36
C ASN A 321 -11.52 0.16 3.81
N ASN A 322 -12.51 0.18 2.94
CA ASN A 322 -13.18 -1.02 2.43
C ASN A 322 -13.07 -1.14 0.90
N ARG A 323 -12.35 -0.20 0.26
CA ARG A 323 -12.10 -0.23 -1.20
C ARG A 323 -10.95 -1.19 -1.52
N PRO A 324 -10.95 -1.81 -2.71
CA PRO A 324 -9.77 -2.51 -3.20
C PRO A 324 -8.56 -1.57 -3.26
N ASP A 325 -7.37 -2.09 -2.96
CA ASP A 325 -6.12 -1.31 -3.00
C ASP A 325 -5.81 -0.72 -4.40
N THR A 326 -6.37 -1.33 -5.44
CA THR A 326 -6.26 -0.85 -6.81
C THR A 326 -7.23 0.30 -7.14
N GLN A 327 -8.32 0.47 -6.38
CA GLN A 327 -9.28 1.54 -6.60
C GLN A 327 -8.83 2.84 -5.95
N ARG A 328 -8.48 3.81 -6.77
CA ARG A 328 -8.15 5.17 -6.35
C ARG A 328 -9.34 6.08 -6.36
N ALA A 329 -9.25 7.14 -5.58
CA ALA A 329 -10.19 8.23 -5.58
C ALA A 329 -9.53 9.50 -6.13
N LEU A 330 -10.28 10.27 -6.91
CA LEU A 330 -9.96 11.64 -7.25
C LEU A 330 -10.75 12.56 -6.30
N PRO A 331 -10.11 13.12 -5.27
CA PRO A 331 -10.79 14.03 -4.35
C PRO A 331 -11.08 15.36 -5.02
N VAL A 332 -12.31 15.85 -4.89
CA VAL A 332 -12.78 17.08 -5.54
C VAL A 332 -13.69 17.86 -4.60
N MET A 333 -13.82 19.16 -4.82
CA MET A 333 -14.75 20.04 -4.11
C MET A 333 -14.67 19.93 -2.57
N GLY A 334 -13.53 19.51 -2.02
CA GLY A 334 -13.25 19.45 -0.58
C GLY A 334 -13.96 18.34 0.21
N SER A 335 -15.13 17.89 -0.21
CA SER A 335 -16.00 16.99 0.57
C SER A 335 -16.36 15.68 -0.13
N ILE A 336 -16.10 15.56 -1.41
CA ILE A 336 -16.47 14.40 -2.24
C ILE A 336 -15.26 13.83 -2.95
N GLU A 337 -15.44 12.63 -3.50
CA GLU A 337 -14.42 11.92 -4.29
C GLU A 337 -15.08 11.36 -5.55
N VAL A 338 -14.32 11.30 -6.64
CA VAL A 338 -14.73 10.58 -7.86
C VAL A 338 -14.06 9.21 -7.85
N LEU A 339 -14.85 8.18 -8.00
CA LEU A 339 -14.43 6.78 -8.13
C LEU A 339 -14.86 6.24 -9.50
N VAL A 340 -14.02 5.43 -10.12
CA VAL A 340 -14.44 4.59 -11.25
C VAL A 340 -15.35 3.48 -10.72
N ASN A 341 -16.54 3.34 -11.29
CA ASN A 341 -17.45 2.28 -10.88
C ASN A 341 -16.99 0.93 -11.47
N PRO A 342 -16.74 -0.10 -10.64
CA PRO A 342 -16.27 -1.38 -11.15
C PRO A 342 -17.36 -2.23 -11.84
N PHE A 343 -18.62 -1.80 -11.79
CA PHE A 343 -19.75 -2.47 -12.45
C PHE A 343 -20.44 -1.51 -13.42
N PRO A 344 -19.81 -1.20 -14.57
CA PRO A 344 -20.27 -0.15 -15.44
C PRO A 344 -21.60 -0.49 -16.14
N ILE A 345 -22.41 0.56 -16.33
CA ILE A 345 -23.60 0.55 -17.21
C ILE A 345 -23.49 1.59 -18.34
N LEU A 346 -22.52 2.49 -18.21
CA LEU A 346 -22.21 3.55 -19.16
C LEU A 346 -20.70 3.57 -19.41
N PRO A 347 -20.24 4.06 -20.57
CA PRO A 347 -18.81 4.07 -20.92
C PRO A 347 -17.90 4.73 -19.89
N HIS A 348 -18.33 5.82 -19.28
CA HIS A 348 -17.62 6.53 -18.19
C HIS A 348 -18.47 6.53 -16.93
N HIS A 349 -18.70 5.35 -16.35
CA HIS A 349 -19.53 5.22 -15.15
C HIS A 349 -18.71 5.54 -13.90
N LEU A 350 -19.05 6.66 -13.27
CA LEU A 350 -18.41 7.16 -12.05
C LEU A 350 -19.36 7.01 -10.85
N THR A 351 -18.78 6.90 -9.67
CA THR A 351 -19.49 7.00 -8.40
C THR A 351 -18.88 8.13 -7.59
N ILE A 352 -19.70 9.04 -7.07
CA ILE A 352 -19.25 10.24 -6.37
C ILE A 352 -19.73 10.20 -4.92
N PRO A 353 -19.00 9.50 -4.02
CA PRO A 353 -19.32 9.48 -2.60
C PRO A 353 -18.77 10.70 -1.87
N THR A 354 -19.31 10.95 -0.67
CA THR A 354 -18.69 11.84 0.30
C THR A 354 -17.45 11.19 0.90
N ARG A 355 -16.40 11.97 1.17
CA ARG A 355 -15.14 11.50 1.79
C ARG A 355 -15.35 10.92 3.19
N ARG A 356 -16.30 11.44 3.95
CA ARG A 356 -16.71 10.88 5.24
C ARG A 356 -17.97 10.07 5.06
N HIS A 357 -18.03 8.91 5.69
CA HIS A 357 -19.25 8.10 5.70
C HIS A 357 -20.44 8.96 6.20
N THR A 358 -21.45 9.07 5.37
CA THR A 358 -22.61 9.94 5.63
C THR A 358 -23.87 9.21 5.16
N PRO A 359 -24.96 9.25 5.92
CA PRO A 359 -26.23 8.71 5.47
C PRO A 359 -26.68 9.34 4.15
N GLN A 360 -27.28 8.54 3.28
CA GLN A 360 -27.85 9.01 2.03
C GLN A 360 -29.10 9.83 2.32
N ASP A 361 -29.03 11.12 2.06
CA ASP A 361 -30.14 12.07 2.22
C ASP A 361 -30.14 13.02 1.04
N PHE A 362 -31.15 12.91 0.17
CA PHE A 362 -31.26 13.72 -1.04
C PHE A 362 -31.25 15.21 -0.72
N ASN A 363 -32.03 15.64 0.28
CA ASN A 363 -32.17 17.07 0.60
C ASN A 363 -30.83 17.70 1.02
N ARG A 364 -30.01 16.92 1.70
CA ARG A 364 -28.66 17.36 2.10
C ARG A 364 -27.72 17.57 0.91
N PHE A 365 -27.92 16.82 -0.18
CA PHE A 365 -27.01 16.81 -1.31
C PHE A 365 -27.58 17.46 -2.58
N ALA A 366 -28.81 17.94 -2.58
CA ALA A 366 -29.46 18.55 -3.74
C ALA A 366 -28.60 19.66 -4.38
N SER A 367 -28.12 20.60 -3.59
CA SER A 367 -27.27 21.68 -4.10
C SER A 367 -25.92 21.22 -4.63
N LEU A 368 -25.42 20.07 -4.17
CA LEU A 368 -24.19 19.45 -4.70
C LEU A 368 -24.47 18.81 -6.05
N LEU A 369 -25.61 18.15 -6.21
CA LEU A 369 -26.03 17.55 -7.49
C LEU A 369 -26.17 18.63 -8.57
N ASP A 370 -26.78 19.77 -8.25
CA ASP A 370 -26.88 20.91 -9.18
C ASP A 370 -25.49 21.41 -9.59
N LYS A 371 -24.56 21.56 -8.64
CA LYS A 371 -23.19 21.99 -8.95
C LYS A 371 -22.47 20.97 -9.83
N LEU A 372 -22.64 19.67 -9.57
CA LEU A 372 -22.05 18.60 -10.40
C LEU A 372 -22.61 18.65 -11.82
N ALA A 373 -23.92 18.79 -11.98
CA ALA A 373 -24.56 18.89 -13.29
C ALA A 373 -24.05 20.11 -14.08
N TRP A 374 -23.83 21.24 -13.41
CA TRP A 374 -23.26 22.44 -14.03
C TRP A 374 -21.79 22.27 -14.45
N GLN A 375 -20.99 21.55 -13.67
CA GLN A 375 -19.57 21.36 -13.96
C GLN A 375 -19.31 20.22 -14.95
N LEU A 376 -20.28 19.35 -15.16
CA LEU A 376 -20.18 18.15 -15.99
C LEU A 376 -21.29 18.12 -17.05
N PRO A 377 -21.32 19.07 -18.00
CA PRO A 377 -22.40 19.20 -18.97
C PRO A 377 -22.55 18.00 -19.91
N ASN A 378 -21.47 17.21 -20.11
CA ASN A 378 -21.47 16.00 -20.93
C ASN A 378 -21.77 14.72 -20.14
N TYR A 379 -22.08 14.82 -18.83
CA TYR A 379 -22.42 13.69 -17.98
C TYR A 379 -23.87 13.75 -17.53
N VAL A 380 -24.48 12.59 -17.35
CA VAL A 380 -25.77 12.45 -16.66
C VAL A 380 -25.50 12.22 -15.19
N VAL A 381 -26.00 13.10 -14.33
CA VAL A 381 -25.90 12.98 -12.88
C VAL A 381 -27.19 12.36 -12.33
N PHE A 382 -27.08 11.25 -11.62
CA PHE A 382 -28.22 10.63 -10.97
C PHE A 382 -27.89 10.24 -9.52
N TYR A 383 -28.92 10.16 -8.69
CA TYR A 383 -28.79 9.86 -7.28
C TYR A 383 -29.43 8.52 -6.94
N ASN A 384 -28.66 7.62 -6.37
CA ASN A 384 -29.18 6.37 -5.83
C ASN A 384 -29.80 6.64 -4.45
N GLY A 385 -31.11 6.46 -4.33
CA GLY A 385 -31.80 6.65 -3.05
C GLY A 385 -31.40 5.62 -1.99
N ALA A 386 -31.65 5.96 -0.72
CA ALA A 386 -31.28 5.12 0.45
C ALA A 386 -31.92 3.71 0.46
N ARG A 387 -32.87 3.44 -0.43
CA ARG A 387 -33.53 2.13 -0.57
C ARG A 387 -32.98 1.28 -1.73
N CYS A 388 -32.01 1.78 -2.45
CA CYS A 388 -31.43 1.10 -3.63
C CYS A 388 -30.25 0.19 -3.28
N GLY A 389 -29.92 0.02 -2.01
CA GLY A 389 -28.87 -0.88 -1.50
C GLY A 389 -27.54 -0.19 -1.28
#